data_7d974bbe88584b89bd1287f1dd00898d
#
_entry.id   7d974bbe88584b89bd1287f1dd00898d
#
_cell.length_a   1.000
_cell.length_b   1.000
_cell.length_c   1.000
_cell.angle_alpha   90.00
_cell.angle_beta   90.00
_cell.angle_gamma   90.00
#
_symmetry.space_group_name_H-M   'P 1'
#
loop_
_entity.id
_entity.type
_entity.pdbx_description
1 polymer ?
#
loop_
_entity_poly.entity_id
_entity_poly.type
_entity_poly.pdbx_seq_one_letter_code
_entity_poly.pdbx_strand_id
1 'polypeptide(L)'
;MIELFHWEPNTFSLKPLVVLHEKELDFASRYTNFQDPACAIAAPGGSETELTHNPELTGPVLVDRGTAMAESFFVSLYLDEAYPQRPLRPSDAKGRWRVLMWARHVNEVLTPAICTLGCKTFLVPALKMRERAPLEAAIAALPTLEKRNAWLDALDDRYGTDLLEDSRRKIAQSVAKIEAALGQSSWLAGDEYSLADIDAYAFMAPVRVLAPDLLTAAIAPRVLKWLGSIDERPAVKAALATSKTGAPREAFAPGAEHSRWG
;
A
#
# COMPACT_ATOMS: atom_id res chain seq x y z
N MET A 1 19.53 13.16 -6.13
CA MET A 1 18.13 13.47 -6.52
C MET A 1 17.30 12.26 -6.13
N ILE A 2 16.17 12.45 -5.49
CA ILE A 2 15.25 11.36 -5.15
C ILE A 2 14.38 11.07 -6.36
N GLU A 3 14.18 9.78 -6.70
CA GLU A 3 13.21 9.33 -7.69
C GLU A 3 12.29 8.28 -7.05
N LEU A 4 10.99 8.37 -7.32
CA LEU A 4 10.04 7.36 -6.88
C LEU A 4 9.35 6.74 -8.09
N PHE A 5 9.59 5.46 -8.30
CA PHE A 5 8.85 4.64 -9.26
C PHE A 5 7.59 4.14 -8.55
N HIS A 6 6.43 4.56 -9.04
CA HIS A 6 5.16 4.27 -8.40
C HIS A 6 4.04 4.09 -9.44
N TRP A 7 2.97 3.46 -9.05
CA TRP A 7 1.74 3.36 -9.80
C TRP A 7 0.69 4.35 -9.26
N GLU A 8 -0.59 4.05 -9.48
CA GLU A 8 -1.69 4.82 -8.91
C GLU A 8 -1.51 5.03 -7.39
N PRO A 9 -1.83 6.22 -6.87
CA PRO A 9 -1.69 6.54 -5.46
C PRO A 9 -2.74 5.80 -4.62
N ASN A 10 -2.56 4.49 -4.51
CA ASN A 10 -3.37 3.58 -3.74
C ASN A 10 -2.45 2.59 -3.00
N THR A 11 -2.91 2.04 -1.89
CA THR A 11 -2.20 1.00 -1.15
C THR A 11 -0.70 1.26 -1.02
N PHE A 12 0.14 0.41 -1.61
CA PHE A 12 1.61 0.48 -1.47
C PHE A 12 2.22 1.78 -2.02
N SER A 13 1.77 2.25 -3.19
CA SER A 13 2.33 3.47 -3.81
C SER A 13 1.95 4.75 -3.06
N LEU A 14 0.81 4.76 -2.38
CA LEU A 14 0.35 5.93 -1.65
C LEU A 14 1.27 6.28 -0.46
N LYS A 15 1.80 5.27 0.23
CA LYS A 15 2.62 5.46 1.44
C LYS A 15 3.84 6.37 1.20
N PRO A 16 4.80 6.01 0.33
CA PRO A 16 5.98 6.84 0.11
C PRO A 16 5.65 8.16 -0.59
N LEU A 17 4.61 8.23 -1.43
CA LEU A 17 4.13 9.48 -2.01
C LEU A 17 3.71 10.47 -0.91
N VAL A 18 2.89 10.03 0.04
CA VAL A 18 2.47 10.88 1.17
C VAL A 18 3.67 11.28 2.02
N VAL A 19 4.59 10.37 2.33
CA VAL A 19 5.78 10.68 3.13
C VAL A 19 6.66 11.73 2.46
N LEU A 20 6.92 11.62 1.16
CA LEU A 20 7.70 12.60 0.41
C LEU A 20 7.07 14.00 0.46
N HIS A 21 5.75 14.08 0.30
CA HIS A 21 5.03 15.35 0.40
C HIS A 21 4.94 15.90 1.83
N GLU A 22 4.74 15.05 2.86
CA GLU A 22 4.73 15.48 4.26
C GLU A 22 6.09 16.07 4.69
N LYS A 23 7.16 15.52 4.15
CA LYS A 23 8.53 15.97 4.41
C LYS A 23 8.97 17.13 3.50
N GLU A 24 8.11 17.53 2.56
CA GLU A 24 8.42 18.56 1.55
C GLU A 24 9.73 18.28 0.78
N LEU A 25 9.93 17.01 0.43
CA LEU A 25 11.11 16.59 -0.33
C LEU A 25 10.85 16.72 -1.83
N ASP A 26 11.79 17.31 -2.56
CA ASP A 26 11.77 17.32 -4.02
C ASP A 26 12.12 15.93 -4.55
N PHE A 27 11.30 15.39 -5.43
CA PHE A 27 11.51 14.09 -6.07
C PHE A 27 10.98 14.04 -7.50
N ALA A 28 11.57 13.18 -8.30
CA ALA A 28 11.07 12.86 -9.63
C ALA A 28 10.06 11.70 -9.53
N SER A 29 8.79 11.96 -9.89
CA SER A 29 7.75 10.96 -9.99
C SER A 29 7.91 10.16 -11.29
N ARG A 30 8.04 8.83 -11.18
CA ARG A 30 8.17 7.88 -12.29
C ARG A 30 6.98 6.94 -12.28
N TYR A 31 5.93 7.33 -12.98
CA TYR A 31 4.71 6.51 -13.05
C TYR A 31 4.94 5.23 -13.86
N THR A 32 4.56 4.10 -13.29
CA THR A 32 4.72 2.74 -13.84
C THR A 32 3.43 1.95 -13.63
N ASN A 33 2.88 1.33 -14.67
CA ASN A 33 1.62 0.59 -14.57
C ASN A 33 1.83 -0.83 -14.04
N PHE A 34 1.58 -1.06 -12.76
CA PHE A 34 1.70 -2.39 -12.14
C PHE A 34 0.51 -3.33 -12.39
N GLN A 35 -0.55 -2.91 -13.08
CA GLN A 35 -1.60 -3.81 -13.57
C GLN A 35 -1.17 -4.62 -14.80
N ASP A 36 -0.01 -4.36 -15.34
CA ASP A 36 0.54 -5.15 -16.42
C ASP A 36 1.58 -6.13 -15.86
N PRO A 37 1.34 -7.45 -15.93
CA PRO A 37 2.31 -8.44 -15.48
C PRO A 37 3.62 -8.38 -16.26
N ALA A 38 3.63 -7.81 -17.47
CA ALA A 38 4.85 -7.55 -18.23
C ALA A 38 5.64 -6.34 -17.71
N CYS A 39 5.05 -5.52 -16.83
CA CYS A 39 5.72 -4.36 -16.26
C CYS A 39 6.68 -4.78 -15.16
N ALA A 40 7.90 -5.17 -15.53
CA ALA A 40 9.01 -5.26 -14.60
C ALA A 40 9.62 -3.87 -14.44
N ILE A 41 9.82 -3.41 -13.21
CA ILE A 41 10.71 -2.27 -12.97
C ILE A 41 12.13 -2.79 -13.21
N ALA A 42 12.67 -2.50 -14.39
CA ALA A 42 14.10 -2.66 -14.60
C ALA A 42 14.82 -1.81 -13.55
N ALA A 43 15.75 -2.41 -12.81
CA ALA A 43 16.49 -1.73 -11.76
C ALA A 43 17.05 -0.40 -12.29
N PRO A 44 16.59 0.76 -11.81
CA PRO A 44 17.15 2.02 -12.27
C PRO A 44 18.60 2.07 -11.82
N GLY A 45 19.51 2.31 -12.76
CA GLY A 45 20.91 2.58 -12.47
C GLY A 45 21.84 1.37 -12.32
N GLY A 46 21.42 0.15 -12.66
CA GLY A 46 22.32 -1.02 -12.77
C GLY A 46 22.91 -1.50 -11.44
N SER A 47 22.42 -1.06 -10.29
CA SER A 47 22.80 -1.58 -8.98
C SER A 47 22.00 -2.85 -8.70
N GLU A 48 22.62 -4.01 -8.97
CA GLU A 48 22.02 -5.33 -8.66
C GLU A 48 21.88 -5.59 -7.15
N THR A 49 22.57 -4.83 -6.31
CA THR A 49 22.87 -5.25 -4.94
C THR A 49 21.73 -5.05 -3.94
N GLU A 50 20.80 -4.14 -4.16
CA GLU A 50 19.78 -3.85 -3.15
C GLU A 50 18.34 -4.25 -3.58
N LEU A 51 18.10 -4.41 -4.87
CA LEU A 51 16.90 -5.06 -5.37
C LEU A 51 16.88 -6.58 -5.18
N THR A 52 18.01 -7.18 -4.80
CA THR A 52 18.09 -8.63 -4.47
C THR A 52 17.18 -9.01 -3.30
N HIS A 53 16.79 -8.05 -2.46
CA HIS A 53 15.80 -8.26 -1.39
C HIS A 53 14.34 -8.12 -1.86
N ASN A 54 14.11 -7.68 -3.11
CA ASN A 54 12.78 -7.66 -3.73
C ASN A 54 12.79 -8.47 -5.04
N PRO A 55 12.83 -9.81 -4.95
CA PRO A 55 12.89 -10.67 -6.12
C PRO A 55 11.65 -10.56 -7.02
N GLU A 56 10.57 -9.98 -6.53
CA GLU A 56 9.34 -9.82 -7.30
C GLU A 56 9.36 -8.59 -8.19
N LEU A 57 10.32 -7.70 -8.02
CA LEU A 57 10.45 -6.44 -8.76
C LEU A 57 9.15 -5.63 -8.81
N THR A 58 8.43 -5.60 -7.68
CA THR A 58 7.20 -4.82 -7.51
C THR A 58 7.50 -3.46 -6.92
N GLY A 59 6.71 -2.44 -7.31
CA GLY A 59 6.82 -1.12 -6.73
C GLY A 59 5.95 -0.93 -5.49
N PRO A 60 6.12 0.22 -4.82
CA PRO A 60 6.99 1.33 -5.23
C PRO A 60 8.48 1.06 -5.01
N VAL A 61 9.33 1.68 -5.83
CA VAL A 61 10.79 1.67 -5.68
C VAL A 61 11.28 3.11 -5.54
N LEU A 62 11.98 3.39 -4.46
CA LEU A 62 12.66 4.65 -4.24
C LEU A 62 14.11 4.53 -4.70
N VAL A 63 14.60 5.52 -5.43
CA VAL A 63 16.04 5.68 -5.69
C VAL A 63 16.51 6.96 -5.02
N ASP A 64 17.43 6.83 -4.08
CA ASP A 64 18.09 7.96 -3.45
C ASP A 64 19.61 7.79 -3.51
N ARG A 65 20.31 8.83 -3.98
CA ARG A 65 21.78 8.85 -4.12
C ARG A 65 22.35 7.67 -4.90
N GLY A 66 21.58 7.18 -5.87
CA GLY A 66 21.95 6.03 -6.71
C GLY A 66 21.61 4.65 -6.12
N THR A 67 21.03 4.60 -4.93
CA THR A 67 20.62 3.39 -4.25
C THR A 67 19.13 3.15 -4.45
N ALA A 68 18.75 1.99 -4.97
CA ALA A 68 17.36 1.58 -5.15
C ALA A 68 16.85 0.81 -3.93
N MET A 69 15.71 1.23 -3.40
CA MET A 69 15.08 0.63 -2.21
C MET A 69 13.63 0.29 -2.50
N ALA A 70 13.20 -0.88 -2.07
CA ALA A 70 11.83 -1.37 -2.20
C ALA A 70 11.18 -1.56 -0.82
N GLU A 71 9.96 -2.12 -0.80
CA GLU A 71 9.12 -2.29 0.37
C GLU A 71 8.60 -0.97 0.96
N SER A 72 7.37 -0.64 0.61
CA SER A 72 6.77 0.70 0.83
C SER A 72 6.85 1.22 2.27
N PHE A 73 6.72 0.34 3.27
CA PHE A 73 6.85 0.75 4.66
C PHE A 73 8.30 1.03 5.05
N PHE A 74 9.25 0.20 4.62
CA PHE A 74 10.67 0.42 4.88
C PHE A 74 11.23 1.62 4.12
N VAL A 75 10.76 1.86 2.91
CA VAL A 75 11.04 3.11 2.17
C VAL A 75 10.55 4.33 2.97
N SER A 76 9.35 4.24 3.57
CA SER A 76 8.81 5.32 4.41
C SER A 76 9.64 5.55 5.68
N LEU A 77 10.11 4.46 6.31
CA LEU A 77 11.03 4.54 7.46
C LEU A 77 12.37 5.18 7.06
N TYR A 78 12.95 4.74 5.94
CA TYR A 78 14.20 5.30 5.43
C TYR A 78 14.07 6.81 5.20
N LEU A 79 13.02 7.25 4.52
CA LEU A 79 12.78 8.67 4.27
C LEU A 79 12.67 9.47 5.57
N ASP A 80 12.04 8.89 6.60
CA ASP A 80 11.92 9.56 7.89
C ASP A 80 13.25 9.67 8.63
N GLU A 81 14.12 8.67 8.52
CA GLU A 81 15.44 8.65 9.15
C GLU A 81 16.47 9.48 8.37
N ALA A 82 16.52 9.32 7.04
CA ALA A 82 17.50 10.00 6.19
C ALA A 82 17.25 11.50 6.08
N TYR A 83 16.00 11.93 6.27
CA TYR A 83 15.57 13.33 6.22
C TYR A 83 14.84 13.72 7.51
N PRO A 84 15.56 13.93 8.63
CA PRO A 84 14.98 14.06 9.97
C PRO A 84 14.15 15.33 10.21
N GLN A 85 14.19 16.28 9.28
CA GLN A 85 13.31 17.46 9.32
C GLN A 85 11.86 17.00 9.16
N ARG A 86 10.95 17.48 9.99
CA ARG A 86 9.54 17.07 10.03
C ARG A 86 9.39 15.56 10.30
N PRO A 87 9.74 15.09 11.50
CA PRO A 87 9.67 13.68 11.86
C PRO A 87 8.23 13.17 11.77
N LEU A 88 8.07 11.96 11.25
CA LEU A 88 6.79 11.24 11.14
C LEU A 88 6.75 10.04 12.09
N ARG A 89 7.62 10.03 13.10
CA ARG A 89 7.61 9.04 14.17
C ARG A 89 7.81 9.73 15.52
N PRO A 90 7.20 9.20 16.60
CA PRO A 90 7.48 9.66 17.95
C PRO A 90 8.97 9.60 18.29
N SER A 91 9.44 10.55 19.11
CA SER A 91 10.84 10.63 19.51
C SER A 91 11.20 9.55 20.54
N ASP A 92 10.24 9.04 21.30
CA ASP A 92 10.46 8.02 22.32
C ASP A 92 10.39 6.58 21.78
N ALA A 93 11.08 5.65 22.45
CA ALA A 93 11.17 4.26 22.01
C ALA A 93 9.83 3.53 22.02
N LYS A 94 8.93 3.85 22.96
CA LYS A 94 7.61 3.21 23.06
C LYS A 94 6.69 3.66 21.92
N GLY A 95 6.74 4.95 21.57
CA GLY A 95 6.00 5.48 20.42
C GLY A 95 6.49 4.85 19.10
N ARG A 96 7.82 4.75 18.90
CA ARG A 96 8.38 4.06 17.72
C ARG A 96 7.98 2.59 17.67
N TRP A 97 7.99 1.89 18.80
CA TRP A 97 7.49 0.51 18.88
C TRP A 97 6.01 0.41 18.47
N ARG A 98 5.15 1.36 18.89
CA ARG A 98 3.73 1.39 18.47
C ARG A 98 3.59 1.54 16.95
N VAL A 99 4.40 2.41 16.32
CA VAL A 99 4.41 2.54 14.85
C VAL A 99 4.70 1.19 14.19
N LEU A 100 5.73 0.47 14.65
CA LEU A 100 6.08 -0.86 14.12
C LEU A 100 4.97 -1.90 14.34
N MET A 101 4.30 -1.88 15.50
CA MET A 101 3.19 -2.80 15.78
C MET A 101 1.96 -2.53 14.92
N TRP A 102 1.69 -1.26 14.58
CA TRP A 102 0.66 -0.93 13.61
C TRP A 102 1.05 -1.37 12.21
N ALA A 103 2.28 -1.10 11.79
CA ALA A 103 2.77 -1.55 10.49
C ALA A 103 2.69 -3.07 10.34
N ARG A 104 3.07 -3.82 11.39
CA ARG A 104 2.89 -5.27 11.39
C ARG A 104 1.43 -5.67 11.19
N HIS A 105 0.48 -5.08 11.93
CA HIS A 105 -0.94 -5.39 11.79
C HIS A 105 -1.46 -5.05 10.37
N VAL A 106 -1.07 -3.89 9.84
CA VAL A 106 -1.46 -3.47 8.49
C VAL A 106 -0.95 -4.46 7.46
N ASN A 107 0.34 -4.79 7.51
CA ASN A 107 0.96 -5.61 6.46
C ASN A 107 0.61 -7.11 6.57
N GLU A 108 0.37 -7.64 7.78
CA GLU A 108 0.05 -9.07 7.98
C GLU A 108 -1.45 -9.38 7.93
N VAL A 109 -2.32 -8.42 8.26
CA VAL A 109 -3.75 -8.68 8.40
C VAL A 109 -4.57 -7.88 7.40
N LEU A 110 -4.39 -6.55 7.37
CA LEU A 110 -5.24 -5.66 6.57
C LEU A 110 -4.86 -5.71 5.09
N THR A 111 -3.58 -5.66 4.77
CA THR A 111 -3.08 -5.66 3.37
C THR A 111 -3.55 -6.85 2.56
N PRO A 112 -3.35 -8.13 2.99
CA PRO A 112 -3.85 -9.27 2.25
C PRO A 112 -5.36 -9.23 2.02
N ALA A 113 -6.12 -8.84 3.04
CA ALA A 113 -7.57 -8.77 2.96
C ALA A 113 -8.06 -7.71 1.96
N ILE A 114 -7.45 -6.52 1.97
CA ILE A 114 -7.78 -5.43 1.04
C ILE A 114 -7.35 -5.78 -0.39
N CYS A 115 -6.16 -6.36 -0.57
CA CYS A 115 -5.69 -6.77 -1.90
C CYS A 115 -6.59 -7.86 -2.49
N THR A 116 -7.00 -8.85 -1.69
CA THR A 116 -7.93 -9.91 -2.12
C THR A 116 -9.25 -9.32 -2.61
N LEU A 117 -9.92 -8.48 -1.80
CA LEU A 117 -11.18 -7.84 -2.21
C LEU A 117 -11.00 -6.90 -3.40
N GLY A 118 -9.93 -6.11 -3.41
CA GLY A 118 -9.62 -5.18 -4.49
C GLY A 118 -9.36 -5.89 -5.82
N CYS A 119 -8.55 -6.94 -5.81
CA CYS A 119 -8.31 -7.76 -7.00
C CYS A 119 -9.60 -8.42 -7.50
N LYS A 120 -10.39 -9.02 -6.60
CA LYS A 120 -11.68 -9.60 -6.99
C LYS A 120 -12.62 -8.57 -7.60
N THR A 121 -12.71 -7.38 -7.00
CA THR A 121 -13.68 -6.36 -7.39
C THR A 121 -13.28 -5.61 -8.66
N PHE A 122 -12.00 -5.26 -8.81
CA PHE A 122 -11.55 -4.36 -9.87
C PHE A 122 -10.61 -5.02 -10.88
N LEU A 123 -9.64 -5.83 -10.44
CA LEU A 123 -8.66 -6.42 -11.34
C LEU A 123 -9.27 -7.57 -12.16
N VAL A 124 -9.99 -8.49 -11.53
CA VAL A 124 -10.58 -9.65 -12.23
C VAL A 124 -11.47 -9.24 -13.40
N PRO A 125 -12.42 -8.29 -13.26
CA PRO A 125 -13.20 -7.80 -14.38
C PRO A 125 -12.33 -7.17 -15.47
N ALA A 126 -11.29 -6.40 -15.10
CA ALA A 126 -10.39 -5.77 -16.08
C ALA A 126 -9.57 -6.81 -16.87
N LEU A 127 -9.12 -7.90 -16.22
CA LEU A 127 -8.40 -8.99 -16.90
C LEU A 127 -9.31 -9.74 -17.87
N LYS A 128 -10.58 -9.96 -17.52
CA LYS A 128 -11.57 -10.63 -18.41
C LYS A 128 -11.84 -9.89 -19.73
N MET A 129 -11.51 -8.59 -19.79
CA MET A 129 -11.63 -7.77 -21.01
C MET A 129 -10.38 -7.82 -21.90
N ARG A 130 -9.31 -8.47 -21.47
CA ARG A 130 -8.04 -8.58 -22.18
C ARG A 130 -7.88 -9.95 -22.84
N GLU A 131 -7.08 -10.02 -23.90
CA GLU A 131 -6.71 -11.29 -24.51
C GLU A 131 -5.88 -12.15 -23.54
N ARG A 132 -6.29 -13.42 -23.39
CA ARG A 132 -5.72 -14.32 -22.38
C ARG A 132 -4.26 -14.74 -22.71
N ALA A 133 -3.98 -15.09 -23.94
CA ALA A 133 -2.69 -15.64 -24.32
C ALA A 133 -1.49 -14.68 -24.06
N PRO A 134 -1.56 -13.38 -24.41
CA PRO A 134 -0.51 -12.42 -24.02
C PRO A 134 -0.34 -12.29 -22.48
N LEU A 135 -1.44 -12.34 -21.72
CA LEU A 135 -1.39 -12.29 -20.25
C LEU A 135 -0.68 -13.52 -19.69
N GLU A 136 -1.02 -14.73 -20.14
CA GLU A 136 -0.37 -15.97 -19.72
C GLU A 136 1.12 -15.97 -20.03
N ALA A 137 1.51 -15.50 -21.20
CA ALA A 137 2.93 -15.37 -21.57
C ALA A 137 3.69 -14.40 -20.65
N ALA A 138 3.09 -13.25 -20.34
CA ALA A 138 3.66 -12.26 -19.43
C ALA A 138 3.76 -12.81 -18.00
N ILE A 139 2.73 -13.49 -17.51
CA ILE A 139 2.71 -14.12 -16.18
C ILE A 139 3.79 -15.22 -16.08
N ALA A 140 3.96 -16.04 -17.11
CA ALA A 140 4.98 -17.09 -17.13
C ALA A 140 6.42 -16.53 -17.03
N ALA A 141 6.63 -15.30 -17.48
CA ALA A 141 7.92 -14.61 -17.42
C ALA A 141 8.22 -13.97 -16.05
N LEU A 142 7.24 -13.93 -15.13
CA LEU A 142 7.45 -13.35 -13.80
C LEU A 142 8.49 -14.14 -12.98
N PRO A 143 9.33 -13.45 -12.16
CA PRO A 143 10.52 -14.06 -11.57
C PRO A 143 10.21 -15.10 -10.50
N THR A 144 9.15 -14.90 -9.70
CA THR A 144 8.84 -15.79 -8.57
C THR A 144 7.59 -16.63 -8.83
N LEU A 145 7.54 -17.81 -8.20
CA LEU A 145 6.38 -18.70 -8.26
C LEU A 145 5.15 -18.04 -7.59
N GLU A 146 5.39 -17.40 -6.46
CA GLU A 146 4.35 -16.72 -5.67
C GLU A 146 3.65 -15.65 -6.50
N LYS A 147 4.44 -14.80 -7.17
CA LYS A 147 3.89 -13.75 -8.04
C LYS A 147 3.14 -14.32 -9.24
N ARG A 148 3.68 -15.39 -9.87
CA ARG A 148 2.97 -16.08 -10.95
C ARG A 148 1.64 -16.64 -10.48
N ASN A 149 1.61 -17.30 -9.32
CA ASN A 149 0.38 -17.88 -8.77
C ASN A 149 -0.65 -16.79 -8.44
N ALA A 150 -0.24 -15.70 -7.81
CA ALA A 150 -1.14 -14.60 -7.48
C ALA A 150 -1.79 -13.97 -8.74
N TRP A 151 -1.03 -13.85 -9.83
CA TRP A 151 -1.57 -13.39 -11.11
C TRP A 151 -2.47 -14.43 -11.79
N LEU A 152 -2.13 -15.74 -11.73
CA LEU A 152 -2.99 -16.80 -12.24
C LEU A 152 -4.29 -16.90 -11.45
N ASP A 153 -4.25 -16.72 -10.14
CA ASP A 153 -5.45 -16.69 -9.30
C ASP A 153 -6.38 -15.53 -9.68
N ALA A 154 -5.82 -14.36 -10.01
CA ALA A 154 -6.59 -13.24 -10.51
C ALA A 154 -7.14 -13.51 -11.93
N LEU A 155 -6.32 -14.07 -12.84
CA LEU A 155 -6.71 -14.37 -14.21
C LEU A 155 -7.83 -15.43 -14.28
N ASP A 156 -7.76 -16.44 -13.40
CA ASP A 156 -8.71 -17.55 -13.32
C ASP A 156 -9.86 -17.28 -12.33
N ASP A 157 -9.87 -16.12 -11.70
CA ASP A 157 -10.88 -15.73 -10.69
C ASP A 157 -10.99 -16.74 -9.53
N ARG A 158 -9.86 -17.18 -8.98
CA ARG A 158 -9.80 -18.16 -7.89
C ARG A 158 -10.07 -17.56 -6.50
N TYR A 159 -10.86 -16.50 -6.44
CA TYR A 159 -11.29 -15.88 -5.19
C TYR A 159 -12.59 -16.52 -4.69
N GLY A 160 -12.47 -17.64 -3.98
CA GLY A 160 -13.61 -18.37 -3.43
C GLY A 160 -14.32 -17.63 -2.30
N THR A 161 -15.56 -18.02 -2.01
CA THR A 161 -16.41 -17.37 -0.99
C THR A 161 -15.74 -17.30 0.37
N ASP A 162 -15.15 -18.41 0.83
CA ASP A 162 -14.49 -18.48 2.16
C ASP A 162 -13.35 -17.47 2.28
N LEU A 163 -12.55 -17.29 1.21
CA LEU A 163 -11.45 -16.32 1.19
C LEU A 163 -11.98 -14.88 1.24
N LEU A 164 -13.06 -14.59 0.52
CA LEU A 164 -13.69 -13.27 0.52
C LEU A 164 -14.33 -12.95 1.88
N GLU A 165 -14.99 -13.91 2.49
CA GLU A 165 -15.57 -13.77 3.83
C GLU A 165 -14.49 -13.58 4.90
N ASP A 166 -13.40 -14.35 4.84
CA ASP A 166 -12.24 -14.18 5.72
C ASP A 166 -11.63 -12.78 5.58
N SER A 167 -11.48 -12.31 4.34
CA SER A 167 -10.97 -10.97 4.05
C SER A 167 -11.88 -9.89 4.65
N ARG A 168 -13.18 -9.98 4.47
CA ARG A 168 -14.15 -9.06 5.09
C ARG A 168 -14.08 -9.09 6.62
N ARG A 169 -13.95 -10.28 7.22
CA ARG A 169 -13.79 -10.44 8.67
C ARG A 169 -12.52 -9.74 9.18
N LYS A 170 -11.38 -9.91 8.50
CA LYS A 170 -10.11 -9.24 8.83
C LYS A 170 -10.20 -7.72 8.73
N ILE A 171 -10.90 -7.21 7.71
CA ILE A 171 -11.18 -5.78 7.57
C ILE A 171 -12.03 -5.28 8.74
N ALA A 172 -13.12 -5.97 9.09
CA ALA A 172 -13.96 -5.61 10.21
C ALA A 172 -13.19 -5.59 11.55
N GLN A 173 -12.33 -6.58 11.78
CA GLN A 173 -11.43 -6.63 12.95
C GLN A 173 -10.45 -5.44 12.95
N SER A 174 -9.91 -5.07 11.80
CA SER A 174 -9.01 -3.92 11.67
C SER A 174 -9.72 -2.60 11.92
N VAL A 175 -10.94 -2.44 11.39
CA VAL A 175 -11.81 -1.28 11.69
C VAL A 175 -12.06 -1.17 13.19
N ALA A 176 -12.47 -2.25 13.86
CA ALA A 176 -12.73 -2.25 15.30
C ALA A 176 -11.46 -1.92 16.11
N LYS A 177 -10.30 -2.44 15.71
CA LYS A 177 -9.02 -2.17 16.35
C LYS A 177 -8.62 -0.71 16.22
N ILE A 178 -8.76 -0.11 15.04
CA ILE A 178 -8.48 1.31 14.80
C ILE A 178 -9.48 2.18 15.57
N GLU A 179 -10.77 1.85 15.54
CA GLU A 179 -11.81 2.57 16.29
C GLU A 179 -11.52 2.61 17.79
N ALA A 180 -11.07 1.48 18.35
CA ALA A 180 -10.68 1.39 19.76
C ALA A 180 -9.42 2.22 20.08
N ALA A 181 -8.41 2.18 19.22
CA ALA A 181 -7.17 2.96 19.38
C ALA A 181 -7.44 4.47 19.33
N LEU A 182 -8.27 4.92 18.39
CA LEU A 182 -8.69 6.32 18.25
C LEU A 182 -9.64 6.79 19.39
N GLY A 183 -10.10 5.87 20.23
CA GLY A 183 -10.75 6.18 21.48
C GLY A 183 -9.79 6.54 22.62
N GLN A 184 -8.49 6.25 22.46
CA GLN A 184 -7.45 6.46 23.49
C GLN A 184 -6.49 7.61 23.14
N SER A 185 -6.31 7.91 21.85
CA SER A 185 -5.40 8.93 21.35
C SER A 185 -5.91 9.53 20.04
N SER A 186 -5.37 10.68 19.66
CA SER A 186 -5.79 11.38 18.42
C SER A 186 -5.34 10.65 17.16
N TRP A 187 -4.23 9.89 17.22
CA TRP A 187 -3.61 9.17 16.13
C TRP A 187 -3.20 7.75 16.56
N LEU A 188 -2.88 6.87 15.63
CA LEU A 188 -2.67 5.45 15.92
C LEU A 188 -1.48 5.15 16.83
N ALA A 189 -0.40 5.91 16.72
CA ALA A 189 0.78 5.71 17.56
C ALA A 189 0.83 6.63 18.80
N GLY A 190 -0.14 7.53 18.99
CA GLY A 190 -0.21 8.48 20.10
C GLY A 190 -0.92 9.78 19.72
N ASP A 191 -0.41 10.92 20.22
CA ASP A 191 -1.07 12.20 20.04
C ASP A 191 -0.63 12.95 18.78
N GLU A 192 0.36 12.42 18.05
CA GLU A 192 0.90 13.01 16.83
C GLU A 192 0.69 12.10 15.62
N TYR A 193 0.38 12.73 14.47
CA TYR A 193 0.32 12.04 13.17
C TYR A 193 1.66 11.40 12.83
N SER A 194 1.63 10.16 12.34
CA SER A 194 2.84 9.37 12.16
C SER A 194 2.76 8.41 10.97
N LEU A 195 3.87 7.71 10.70
CA LEU A 195 3.93 6.63 9.72
C LEU A 195 2.88 5.54 9.97
N ALA A 196 2.44 5.33 11.22
CA ALA A 196 1.37 4.37 11.52
C ALA A 196 0.04 4.79 10.87
N ASP A 197 -0.24 6.08 10.85
CA ASP A 197 -1.45 6.64 10.26
C ASP A 197 -1.38 6.60 8.73
N ILE A 198 -0.22 6.93 8.15
CA ILE A 198 0.01 6.87 6.71
C ILE A 198 -0.14 5.42 6.21
N ASP A 199 0.49 4.47 6.89
CA ASP A 199 0.47 3.05 6.54
C ASP A 199 -0.94 2.47 6.62
N ALA A 200 -1.65 2.72 7.71
CA ALA A 200 -3.03 2.27 7.90
C ALA A 200 -4.01 2.97 6.94
N TYR A 201 -3.86 4.28 6.70
CA TYR A 201 -4.71 5.03 5.79
C TYR A 201 -4.66 4.48 4.37
N ALA A 202 -3.47 4.12 3.89
CA ALA A 202 -3.29 3.60 2.53
C ALA A 202 -4.16 2.37 2.24
N PHE A 203 -4.44 1.55 3.25
CA PHE A 203 -5.29 0.36 3.14
C PHE A 203 -6.72 0.56 3.69
N MET A 204 -6.93 1.54 4.57
CA MET A 204 -8.29 1.86 5.05
C MET A 204 -9.09 2.73 4.08
N ALA A 205 -8.43 3.59 3.31
CA ALA A 205 -9.12 4.45 2.34
C ALA A 205 -9.91 3.65 1.29
N PRO A 206 -9.39 2.54 0.71
CA PRO A 206 -10.14 1.68 -0.22
C PRO A 206 -11.34 0.97 0.42
N VAL A 207 -11.40 0.80 1.75
CA VAL A 207 -12.56 0.15 2.42
C VAL A 207 -13.85 0.89 2.11
N ARG A 208 -13.78 2.20 1.86
CA ARG A 208 -14.95 3.02 1.47
C ARG A 208 -15.65 2.52 0.20
N VAL A 209 -14.92 1.86 -0.70
CA VAL A 209 -15.47 1.29 -1.95
C VAL A 209 -15.59 -0.22 -1.89
N LEU A 210 -14.71 -0.92 -1.14
CA LEU A 210 -14.70 -2.38 -1.06
C LEU A 210 -15.70 -2.96 -0.04
N ALA A 211 -15.90 -2.26 1.09
CA ALA A 211 -16.75 -2.70 2.18
C ALA A 211 -17.36 -1.49 2.93
N PRO A 212 -18.14 -0.62 2.26
CA PRO A 212 -18.67 0.62 2.85
C PRO A 212 -19.56 0.39 4.06
N ASP A 213 -20.21 -0.77 4.14
CA ASP A 213 -21.03 -1.19 5.28
C ASP A 213 -20.24 -1.34 6.59
N LEU A 214 -18.93 -1.55 6.53
CA LEU A 214 -18.03 -1.61 7.69
C LEU A 214 -17.58 -0.21 8.17
N LEU A 215 -17.78 0.83 7.37
CA LEU A 215 -17.39 2.23 7.66
C LEU A 215 -18.59 3.15 7.78
N THR A 216 -19.53 2.81 8.66
CA THR A 216 -20.70 3.63 8.95
C THR A 216 -20.50 4.44 10.24
N ALA A 217 -21.23 5.53 10.38
CA ALA A 217 -21.19 6.36 11.59
C ALA A 217 -21.62 5.60 12.86
N ALA A 218 -22.40 4.53 12.70
CA ALA A 218 -22.83 3.66 13.80
C ALA A 218 -21.73 2.69 14.25
N ILE A 219 -20.88 2.25 13.33
CA ILE A 219 -19.86 1.21 13.57
C ILE A 219 -18.50 1.84 13.88
N ALA A 220 -18.08 2.86 13.12
CA ALA A 220 -16.72 3.35 13.12
C ALA A 220 -16.65 4.91 13.03
N PRO A 221 -17.31 5.65 13.94
CA PRO A 221 -17.36 7.10 13.87
C PRO A 221 -15.99 7.77 13.97
N ARG A 222 -15.08 7.22 14.80
CA ARG A 222 -13.72 7.77 14.95
C ARG A 222 -12.85 7.46 13.74
N VAL A 223 -12.98 6.27 13.18
CA VAL A 223 -12.28 5.89 11.93
C VAL A 223 -12.72 6.83 10.79
N LEU A 224 -14.00 7.11 10.64
CA LEU A 224 -14.49 8.04 9.63
C LEU A 224 -13.92 9.46 9.82
N LYS A 225 -13.89 9.95 11.06
CA LYS A 225 -13.28 11.25 11.38
C LYS A 225 -11.78 11.26 11.09
N TRP A 226 -11.07 10.21 11.51
CA TRP A 226 -9.63 10.05 11.27
C TRP A 226 -9.31 10.00 9.78
N LEU A 227 -10.03 9.20 8.98
CA LEU A 227 -9.90 9.16 7.53
C LEU A 227 -10.14 10.54 6.90
N GLY A 228 -11.18 11.25 7.32
CA GLY A 228 -11.47 12.61 6.85
C GLY A 228 -10.35 13.59 7.20
N SER A 229 -9.78 13.51 8.41
CA SER A 229 -8.67 14.37 8.81
C SER A 229 -7.41 14.13 7.96
N ILE A 230 -7.17 12.89 7.53
CA ILE A 230 -6.04 12.55 6.65
C ILE A 230 -6.33 12.98 5.20
N ASP A 231 -7.56 12.80 4.70
CA ASP A 231 -7.96 13.27 3.37
C ASP A 231 -7.71 14.78 3.18
N GLU A 232 -7.88 15.58 4.24
CA GLU A 232 -7.68 17.03 4.20
C GLU A 232 -6.22 17.48 4.22
N ARG A 233 -5.27 16.59 4.50
CA ARG A 233 -3.84 16.93 4.51
C ARG A 233 -3.34 17.33 3.13
N PRO A 234 -2.61 18.45 3.00
CA PRO A 234 -2.06 18.88 1.70
C PRO A 234 -1.20 17.81 1.03
N ALA A 235 -0.40 17.08 1.80
CA ALA A 235 0.47 16.00 1.33
C ALA A 235 -0.34 14.84 0.71
N VAL A 236 -1.46 14.48 1.32
CA VAL A 236 -2.34 13.42 0.81
C VAL A 236 -3.03 13.88 -0.47
N LYS A 237 -3.52 15.12 -0.52
CA LYS A 237 -4.11 15.71 -1.74
C LYS A 237 -3.10 15.75 -2.88
N ALA A 238 -1.86 16.15 -2.60
CA ALA A 238 -0.77 16.18 -3.58
C ALA A 238 -0.43 14.77 -4.07
N ALA A 239 -0.33 13.78 -3.18
CA ALA A 239 -0.11 12.39 -3.54
C ALA A 239 -1.24 11.85 -4.44
N LEU A 240 -2.50 12.08 -4.07
CA LEU A 240 -3.66 11.65 -4.86
C LEU A 240 -3.74 12.34 -6.25
N ALA A 241 -3.25 13.58 -6.37
CA ALA A 241 -3.19 14.30 -7.63
C ALA A 241 -2.22 13.66 -8.66
N THR A 242 -1.35 12.73 -8.24
CA THR A 242 -0.48 11.97 -9.15
C THR A 242 -1.23 10.87 -9.93
N SER A 243 -2.49 10.60 -9.59
CA SER A 243 -3.33 9.63 -10.29
C SER A 243 -3.46 9.95 -11.78
N LYS A 244 -3.34 8.92 -12.62
CA LYS A 244 -3.57 9.02 -14.07
C LYS A 244 -4.91 8.45 -14.51
N THR A 245 -5.49 7.56 -13.71
CA THR A 245 -6.79 6.96 -14.01
C THR A 245 -7.97 7.80 -13.51
N GLY A 246 -7.75 8.69 -12.55
CA GLY A 246 -8.80 9.44 -11.86
C GLY A 246 -9.59 8.61 -10.83
N ALA A 247 -9.33 7.30 -10.75
CA ALA A 247 -9.95 6.39 -9.80
C ALA A 247 -8.89 5.57 -9.02
N PRO A 248 -7.98 6.22 -8.28
CA PRO A 248 -6.84 5.52 -7.69
C PRO A 248 -7.26 4.40 -6.73
N ARG A 249 -8.39 4.55 -6.02
CA ARG A 249 -8.88 3.55 -5.06
C ARG A 249 -9.40 2.26 -5.69
N GLU A 250 -9.51 2.20 -7.02
CA GLU A 250 -9.87 1.02 -7.80
C GLU A 250 -8.66 0.31 -8.40
N ALA A 251 -7.47 0.89 -8.22
CA ALA A 251 -6.23 0.36 -8.78
C ALA A 251 -5.63 -0.71 -7.86
N PHE A 252 -5.79 -1.97 -8.24
CA PHE A 252 -5.25 -3.13 -7.55
C PHE A 252 -4.43 -4.02 -8.48
N ALA A 253 -3.36 -4.58 -7.95
CA ALA A 253 -2.55 -5.60 -8.58
C ALA A 253 -2.31 -6.73 -7.57
N PRO A 254 -2.14 -7.99 -8.01
CA PRO A 254 -1.80 -9.08 -7.09
C PRO A 254 -0.48 -8.79 -6.39
N GLY A 255 -0.49 -8.92 -5.08
CA GLY A 255 0.67 -8.74 -4.22
C GLY A 255 1.03 -10.02 -3.48
N ALA A 256 2.08 -9.98 -2.70
CA ALA A 256 2.40 -11.07 -1.79
C ALA A 256 1.28 -11.24 -0.77
N GLU A 257 0.72 -12.44 -0.70
CA GLU A 257 -0.37 -12.78 0.24
C GLU A 257 0.11 -13.05 1.65
N HIS A 258 1.43 -13.17 1.84
CA HIS A 258 2.04 -13.56 3.10
C HIS A 258 2.94 -12.46 3.64
N SER A 259 2.87 -12.28 4.97
CA SER A 259 3.81 -11.44 5.69
C SER A 259 5.24 -11.89 5.42
N ARG A 260 6.08 -10.93 5.06
CA ARG A 260 7.53 -11.11 4.94
C ARG A 260 8.28 -10.59 6.16
N TRP A 261 7.56 -10.25 7.18
CA TRP A 261 8.12 -9.92 8.49
C TRP A 261 8.41 -11.24 9.19
N GLY A 262 9.57 -11.78 8.90
CA GLY A 262 10.04 -13.02 9.52
C GLY A 262 10.23 -12.91 11.03
#